data_05e96039d5765a6d9f54c7fd6eda3d9d
#
_entry.id   05e96039d5765a6d9f54c7fd6eda3d9d
#
_cell.length_a   1.000
_cell.length_b   1.000
_cell.length_c   1.000
_cell.angle_alpha   90.00
_cell.angle_beta   90.00
_cell.angle_gamma   90.00
#
_symmetry.space_group_name_H-M   'P 1'
#
loop_
_entity.id
_entity.type
_entity.pdbx_description
1 polymer ?
#
loop_
_entity_poly.entity_id
_entity_poly.type
_entity_poly.pdbx_seq_one_letter_code
_entity_poly.pdbx_strand_id
1 'polypeptide(L)'
;MARILVVEDDDSVRDFTARALRVSGHEVDTASDGDAGLARVAASNGAFELVLSDIRMPVMDGIEMARRVAANYPGLPILLMTGYADQRERATDLTRIVIDVLAKPFSLAELRASVSMALRAARTVN
;
A
#
# COMPACT_ATOMS: atom_id res chain seq x y z
N MET A 1 6.62 3.43 -15.22
CA MET A 1 6.18 4.45 -14.25
C MET A 1 4.74 4.18 -13.82
N ALA A 2 4.47 4.25 -12.52
CA ALA A 2 3.14 3.98 -11.99
C ALA A 2 2.71 5.09 -11.04
N ARG A 3 1.40 5.19 -10.79
CA ARG A 3 0.84 6.10 -9.81
C ARG A 3 0.52 5.33 -8.54
N ILE A 4 1.22 5.67 -7.45
CA ILE A 4 1.20 4.91 -6.20
C ILE A 4 0.72 5.80 -5.06
N LEU A 5 -0.17 5.26 -4.22
CA LEU A 5 -0.55 5.90 -2.97
C LEU A 5 0.19 5.23 -1.82
N VAL A 6 0.90 6.02 -1.01
CA VAL A 6 1.58 5.54 0.20
C VAL A 6 0.81 6.02 1.42
N VAL A 7 0.33 5.09 2.25
CA VAL A 7 -0.42 5.38 3.47
C VAL A 7 0.41 4.94 4.66
N GLU A 8 0.87 5.87 5.46
CA GLU A 8 1.78 5.63 6.58
C GLU A 8 1.65 6.75 7.60
N ASP A 9 1.44 6.41 8.87
CA ASP A 9 1.27 7.40 9.93
C ASP A 9 2.59 7.96 10.46
N ASP A 10 3.71 7.23 10.33
CA ASP A 10 5.02 7.72 10.70
C ASP A 10 5.58 8.63 9.61
N ASP A 11 5.83 9.90 9.95
CA ASP A 11 6.28 10.91 8.99
C ASP A 11 7.60 10.53 8.32
N SER A 12 8.55 10.00 9.07
CA SER A 12 9.87 9.62 8.55
C SER A 12 9.78 8.45 7.59
N VAL A 13 9.02 7.43 7.95
CA VAL A 13 8.82 6.25 7.09
C VAL A 13 8.04 6.63 5.84
N ARG A 14 7.02 7.46 5.99
CA ARG A 14 6.23 7.95 4.85
C ARG A 14 7.11 8.73 3.85
N ASP A 15 7.93 9.65 4.35
CA ASP A 15 8.83 10.44 3.51
C ASP A 15 9.88 9.59 2.84
N PHE A 16 10.51 8.67 3.57
CA PHE A 16 11.50 7.74 3.00
C PHE A 16 10.89 6.93 1.87
N THR A 17 9.73 6.33 2.13
CA THR A 17 9.06 5.45 1.16
C THR A 17 8.65 6.24 -0.09
N ALA A 18 8.04 7.40 0.09
CA ALA A 18 7.60 8.23 -1.03
C ALA A 18 8.77 8.70 -1.89
N ARG A 19 9.86 9.15 -1.25
CA ARG A 19 11.04 9.62 -1.98
C ARG A 19 11.71 8.50 -2.76
N ALA A 20 11.84 7.31 -2.14
CA ALA A 20 12.42 6.15 -2.79
C ALA A 20 11.64 5.77 -4.06
N LEU A 21 10.33 5.78 -3.99
CA LEU A 21 9.48 5.44 -5.14
C LEU A 21 9.51 6.53 -6.22
N ARG A 22 9.58 7.79 -5.83
CA ARG A 22 9.72 8.90 -6.79
C ARG A 22 11.06 8.83 -7.53
N VAL A 23 12.13 8.49 -6.83
CA VAL A 23 13.45 8.30 -7.44
C VAL A 23 13.42 7.15 -8.46
N SER A 24 12.59 6.14 -8.21
CA SER A 24 12.40 5.02 -9.15
C SER A 24 11.50 5.38 -10.34
N GLY A 25 11.02 6.60 -10.43
CA GLY A 25 10.25 7.09 -11.57
C GLY A 25 8.74 7.03 -11.40
N HIS A 26 8.23 6.70 -10.22
CA HIS A 26 6.78 6.65 -9.96
C HIS A 26 6.23 8.01 -9.54
N GLU A 27 4.96 8.24 -9.84
CA GLU A 27 4.19 9.33 -9.25
C GLU A 27 3.64 8.85 -7.90
N VAL A 28 3.85 9.61 -6.84
CA VAL A 28 3.48 9.18 -5.49
C VAL A 28 2.66 10.25 -4.79
N ASP A 29 1.46 9.87 -4.35
CA ASP A 29 0.67 10.63 -3.39
C ASP A 29 0.81 9.96 -2.02
N THR A 30 0.61 10.73 -0.96
CA THR A 30 0.74 10.21 0.40
C THR A 30 -0.50 10.50 1.22
N ALA A 31 -0.73 9.67 2.24
CA ALA A 31 -1.75 9.88 3.25
C ALA A 31 -1.21 9.43 4.61
N SER A 32 -1.67 10.06 5.69
CA SER A 32 -1.13 9.83 7.02
C SER A 32 -1.93 8.83 7.86
N ASP A 33 -3.08 8.38 7.37
CA ASP A 33 -3.90 7.36 8.04
C ASP A 33 -4.84 6.70 7.03
N GLY A 34 -5.56 5.66 7.49
CA GLY A 34 -6.47 4.90 6.62
C GLY A 34 -7.63 5.71 6.08
N ASP A 35 -8.15 6.63 6.88
CA ASP A 35 -9.25 7.50 6.48
C ASP A 35 -8.83 8.45 5.35
N ALA A 36 -7.69 9.09 5.52
CA ALA A 36 -7.10 9.96 4.49
C ALA A 36 -6.76 9.15 3.23
N GLY A 37 -6.27 7.91 3.41
CA GLY A 37 -5.98 7.01 2.28
C GLY A 37 -7.23 6.70 1.47
N LEU A 38 -8.33 6.34 2.13
CA LEU A 38 -9.60 6.11 1.45
C LEU A 38 -10.08 7.35 0.70
N ALA A 39 -9.95 8.52 1.32
CA ALA A 39 -10.34 9.78 0.68
C ALA A 39 -9.54 10.05 -0.59
N ARG A 40 -8.24 9.73 -0.58
CA ARG A 40 -7.39 9.87 -1.76
C ARG A 40 -7.80 8.93 -2.88
N VAL A 41 -8.10 7.67 -2.55
CA VAL A 41 -8.56 6.70 -3.54
C VAL A 41 -9.87 7.15 -4.14
N ALA A 42 -10.82 7.59 -3.33
CA ALA A 42 -12.12 8.07 -3.80
C ALA A 42 -11.99 9.31 -4.68
N ALA A 43 -11.15 10.27 -4.30
CA ALA A 43 -10.93 11.49 -5.06
C ALA A 43 -10.34 11.22 -6.45
N SER A 44 -9.53 10.16 -6.59
CA SER A 44 -8.97 9.73 -7.87
C SER A 44 -9.88 8.77 -8.63
N ASN A 45 -11.00 8.38 -8.05
CA ASN A 45 -11.90 7.36 -8.57
C ASN A 45 -11.19 6.02 -8.82
N GLY A 46 -10.28 5.66 -7.91
CA GLY A 46 -9.52 4.41 -7.98
C GLY A 46 -8.41 4.40 -9.04
N ALA A 47 -7.95 5.58 -9.48
CA ALA A 47 -6.98 5.67 -10.57
C ALA A 47 -5.54 5.33 -10.20
N PHE A 48 -5.26 5.02 -8.93
CA PHE A 48 -3.94 4.53 -8.52
C PHE A 48 -3.69 3.13 -9.10
N GLU A 49 -2.43 2.84 -9.38
CA GLU A 49 -2.00 1.53 -9.86
C GLU A 49 -1.58 0.61 -8.71
N LEU A 50 -1.31 1.19 -7.54
CA LEU A 50 -0.94 0.44 -6.33
C LEU A 50 -1.21 1.30 -5.10
N VAL A 51 -1.72 0.66 -4.05
CA VAL A 51 -1.78 1.25 -2.70
C VAL A 51 -0.79 0.49 -1.83
N LEU A 52 0.16 1.23 -1.26
CA LEU A 52 1.14 0.70 -0.31
C LEU A 52 0.80 1.28 1.05
N SER A 53 0.40 0.44 2.01
CA SER A 53 -0.11 0.90 3.30
C SER A 53 0.48 0.16 4.46
N ASP A 54 0.80 0.91 5.53
CA ASP A 54 1.07 0.31 6.83
C ASP A 54 -0.21 -0.34 7.37
N ILE A 55 -0.07 -1.38 8.18
CA ILE A 55 -1.21 -2.03 8.82
C ILE A 55 -1.63 -1.23 10.05
N ARG A 56 -0.68 -0.92 10.94
CA ARG A 56 -0.98 -0.28 12.22
C ARG A 56 -1.01 1.25 12.10
N MET A 57 -2.20 1.80 12.08
CA MET A 57 -2.42 3.24 11.99
C MET A 57 -3.58 3.64 12.90
N PRO A 58 -3.61 4.90 13.39
CA PRO A 58 -4.75 5.35 14.19
C PRO A 58 -6.02 5.47 13.35
N VAL A 59 -7.16 5.45 14.00
CA VAL A 59 -8.52 5.61 13.45
C VAL A 59 -8.94 4.41 12.61
N MET A 60 -8.26 4.13 11.52
CA MET A 60 -8.53 2.99 10.64
C MET A 60 -7.22 2.33 10.25
N ASP A 61 -7.04 1.06 10.59
CA ASP A 61 -5.82 0.35 10.23
C ASP A 61 -5.81 -0.05 8.74
N GLY A 62 -4.64 -0.48 8.26
CA GLY A 62 -4.46 -0.81 6.86
C GLY A 62 -5.28 -2.00 6.38
N ILE A 63 -5.61 -2.94 7.28
CA ILE A 63 -6.44 -4.09 6.95
C ILE A 63 -7.88 -3.66 6.67
N GLU A 64 -8.43 -2.81 7.53
CA GLU A 64 -9.78 -2.27 7.33
C GLU A 64 -9.82 -1.39 6.07
N MET A 65 -8.81 -0.56 5.88
CA MET A 65 -8.70 0.26 4.68
C MET A 65 -8.66 -0.61 3.42
N ALA A 66 -7.86 -1.68 3.43
CA ALA A 66 -7.76 -2.60 2.30
C ALA A 66 -9.11 -3.25 1.96
N ARG A 67 -9.87 -3.65 2.98
CA ARG A 67 -11.21 -4.21 2.78
C ARG A 67 -12.16 -3.21 2.11
N ARG A 68 -12.13 -1.96 2.56
CA ARG A 68 -12.98 -0.90 2.00
C ARG A 68 -12.59 -0.52 0.58
N VAL A 69 -11.27 -0.46 0.31
CA VAL A 69 -10.78 -0.22 -1.04
C VAL A 69 -11.23 -1.34 -1.97
N ALA A 70 -11.05 -2.59 -1.55
CA ALA A 70 -11.44 -3.74 -2.37
C ALA A 70 -12.93 -3.80 -2.64
N ALA A 71 -13.76 -3.39 -1.69
CA ALA A 71 -15.21 -3.37 -1.86
C ALA A 71 -15.67 -2.38 -2.93
N ASN A 72 -14.98 -1.26 -3.06
CA ASN A 72 -15.35 -0.18 -3.99
C ASN A 72 -14.51 -0.16 -5.26
N TYR A 73 -13.28 -0.66 -5.20
CA TYR A 73 -12.31 -0.65 -6.31
C TYR A 73 -11.60 -2.00 -6.38
N PRO A 74 -12.31 -3.09 -6.74
CA PRO A 74 -11.79 -4.46 -6.62
C PRO A 74 -10.56 -4.76 -7.47
N GLY A 75 -10.27 -3.95 -8.46
CA GLY A 75 -9.09 -4.14 -9.30
C GLY A 75 -7.84 -3.41 -8.82
N LEU A 76 -7.94 -2.64 -7.74
CA LEU A 76 -6.80 -1.84 -7.25
C LEU A 76 -5.91 -2.70 -6.36
N PRO A 77 -4.65 -2.95 -6.77
CA PRO A 77 -3.75 -3.81 -6.00
C PRO A 77 -3.28 -3.12 -4.72
N ILE A 78 -3.15 -3.90 -3.64
CA ILE A 78 -2.76 -3.43 -2.32
C ILE A 78 -1.57 -4.23 -1.82
N LEU A 79 -0.53 -3.52 -1.37
CA LEU A 79 0.64 -4.08 -0.72
C LEU A 79 0.68 -3.53 0.70
N LEU A 80 0.68 -4.41 1.70
CA LEU A 80 0.72 -4.00 3.10
C LEU A 80 2.14 -4.04 3.65
N MET A 81 2.42 -3.17 4.62
CA MET A 81 3.68 -3.13 5.36
C MET A 81 3.39 -3.44 6.83
N THR A 82 4.21 -4.28 7.45
CA THR A 82 4.03 -4.63 8.86
C THR A 82 5.36 -4.79 9.61
N GLY A 83 5.40 -4.32 10.84
CA GLY A 83 6.51 -4.55 11.75
C GLY A 83 6.21 -5.63 12.81
N TYR A 84 5.02 -6.22 12.79
CA TYR A 84 4.54 -7.11 13.85
C TYR A 84 4.02 -8.42 13.28
N ALA A 85 4.42 -9.54 13.91
CA ALA A 85 4.03 -10.88 13.44
C ALA A 85 2.52 -11.13 13.50
N ASP A 86 1.85 -10.64 14.54
CA ASP A 86 0.41 -10.78 14.70
C ASP A 86 -0.39 -10.08 13.61
N GLN A 87 0.10 -8.91 13.16
CA GLN A 87 -0.50 -8.20 12.05
C GLN A 87 -0.33 -8.97 10.74
N ARG A 88 0.80 -9.64 10.56
CA ARG A 88 1.05 -10.46 9.39
C ARG A 88 0.07 -11.63 9.32
N GLU A 89 -0.24 -12.26 10.46
CA GLU A 89 -1.25 -13.31 10.52
C GLU A 89 -2.63 -12.81 10.15
N ARG A 90 -3.02 -11.62 10.63
CA ARG A 90 -4.29 -11.00 10.24
C ARG A 90 -4.36 -10.73 8.75
N ALA A 91 -3.24 -10.37 8.14
CA ALA A 91 -3.19 -10.08 6.70
C ALA A 91 -3.28 -11.34 5.84
N THR A 92 -2.94 -12.52 6.35
CA THR A 92 -3.03 -13.76 5.56
C THR A 92 -4.47 -14.10 5.15
N ASP A 93 -5.46 -13.65 5.90
CA ASP A 93 -6.87 -13.84 5.56
C ASP A 93 -7.31 -12.98 4.37
N LEU A 94 -6.46 -12.05 3.93
CA LEU A 94 -6.76 -11.09 2.87
C LEU A 94 -6.09 -11.42 1.54
N THR A 95 -5.72 -12.68 1.31
CA THR A 95 -4.98 -13.09 0.11
C THR A 95 -5.70 -12.79 -1.21
N ARG A 96 -7.01 -12.60 -1.19
CA ARG A 96 -7.80 -12.22 -2.36
C ARG A 96 -7.79 -10.72 -2.62
N ILE A 97 -7.41 -9.93 -1.62
CA ILE A 97 -7.48 -8.46 -1.64
C ILE A 97 -6.08 -7.87 -1.72
N VAL A 98 -5.15 -8.43 -0.94
CA VAL A 98 -3.80 -7.93 -0.76
C VAL A 98 -2.83 -8.81 -1.54
N ILE A 99 -1.98 -8.19 -2.35
CA ILE A 99 -1.02 -8.91 -3.19
C ILE A 99 0.09 -9.53 -2.34
N ASP A 100 0.61 -8.78 -1.37
CA ASP A 100 1.70 -9.25 -0.52
C ASP A 100 1.81 -8.39 0.74
N VAL A 101 2.69 -8.80 1.65
CA VAL A 101 2.99 -8.08 2.89
C VAL A 101 4.51 -7.89 2.98
N LEU A 102 4.94 -6.63 3.07
CA LEU A 102 6.34 -6.27 3.20
C LEU A 102 6.69 -6.05 4.67
N ALA A 103 7.68 -6.79 5.17
CA ALA A 103 8.10 -6.69 6.58
C ALA A 103 8.96 -5.46 6.83
N LYS A 104 8.70 -4.75 7.94
CA LYS A 104 9.53 -3.65 8.42
C LYS A 104 10.54 -4.17 9.44
N PRO A 105 11.74 -3.61 9.54
CA PRO A 105 12.29 -2.61 8.62
C PRO A 105 12.67 -3.24 7.28
N PHE A 106 12.51 -2.49 6.21
CA PHE A 106 12.89 -2.94 4.87
C PHE A 106 13.99 -2.05 4.30
N SER A 107 14.81 -2.64 3.44
CA SER A 107 15.81 -1.89 2.68
C SER A 107 15.18 -1.25 1.46
N LEU A 108 15.89 -0.32 0.85
CA LEU A 108 15.48 0.28 -0.42
C LEU A 108 15.29 -0.79 -1.51
N ALA A 109 16.20 -1.78 -1.55
CA ALA A 109 16.12 -2.87 -2.52
C ALA A 109 14.88 -3.73 -2.30
N GLU A 110 14.56 -4.04 -1.04
CA GLU A 110 13.35 -4.82 -0.70
C GLU A 110 12.08 -4.07 -1.06
N LEU A 111 12.02 -2.78 -0.79
CA LEU A 111 10.89 -1.94 -1.17
C LEU A 111 10.67 -1.95 -2.68
N ARG A 112 11.73 -1.69 -3.43
CA ARG A 112 11.68 -1.66 -4.90
C ARG A 112 11.24 -3.00 -5.48
N ALA A 113 11.79 -4.10 -4.96
CA ALA A 113 11.45 -5.45 -5.41
C ALA A 113 9.98 -5.77 -5.16
N SER A 114 9.48 -5.47 -3.96
CA SER A 114 8.09 -5.72 -3.59
C SER A 114 7.12 -4.92 -4.45
N VAL A 115 7.41 -3.65 -4.67
CA VAL A 115 6.58 -2.77 -5.50
C VAL A 115 6.57 -3.24 -6.96
N SER A 116 7.74 -3.57 -7.52
CA SER A 116 7.83 -4.09 -8.89
C SER A 116 7.05 -5.38 -9.05
N MET A 117 7.16 -6.29 -8.09
CA MET A 117 6.42 -7.55 -8.10
C MET A 117 4.90 -7.32 -8.03
N ALA A 118 4.46 -6.43 -7.16
CA ALA A 118 3.04 -6.10 -7.01
C ALA A 118 2.46 -5.50 -8.29
N LEU A 119 3.19 -4.61 -8.93
CA LEU A 119 2.75 -4.00 -10.20
C LEU A 119 2.67 -5.02 -11.33
N ARG A 120 3.64 -5.94 -11.42
CA ARG A 120 3.62 -7.00 -12.42
C ARG A 120 2.50 -8.00 -12.19
N ALA A 121 2.28 -8.40 -10.94
CA ALA A 121 1.22 -9.33 -10.59
C ALA A 121 -0.15 -8.76 -10.96
N ALA A 122 -0.38 -7.48 -10.72
CA ALA A 122 -1.62 -6.81 -11.07
C ALA A 122 -1.86 -6.80 -12.58
N ARG A 123 -0.82 -6.68 -13.39
CA ARG A 123 -0.93 -6.68 -14.85
C ARG A 123 -1.25 -8.07 -15.42
N THR A 124 -0.83 -9.12 -14.73
CA THR A 124 -1.02 -10.50 -15.23
C THR A 124 -2.37 -11.10 -14.85
N VAL A 125 -3.11 -10.46 -13.97
CA VAL A 125 -4.40 -10.97 -13.46
C VAL A 125 -5.58 -10.59 -14.38
N ASN A 126 -5.35 -9.78 -15.34
CA ASN A 126 -6.41 -9.36 -16.28
C ASN A 126 -6.69 -10.40 -17.35
#